data_beb216c5ad3c62463b00b6e24f2d736c
#
_entry.id   beb216c5ad3c62463b00b6e24f2d736c
#
_cell.length_a   1.000
_cell.length_b   1.000
_cell.length_c   1.000
_cell.angle_alpha   90.00
_cell.angle_beta   90.00
_cell.angle_gamma   90.00
#
_symmetry.space_group_name_H-M   'P 1'
#
loop_
_entity.id
_entity.type
_entity.pdbx_description
1 polymer ?
#
loop_
_entity_poly.entity_id
_entity_poly.type
_entity_poly.pdbx_seq_one_letter_code
_entity_poly.pdbx_strand_id
1 'polypeptide(L)'
;DRRSFTTADMIYLLMPDRFANGDPSIDSTPDTAEQADRSAFFGRHGGDLQGMIDRLDYIAGLGATAVWATPLLLDNEPAASYHGYACADYYRIDPRFGTNDLYRDYAAACHRRGLKVIMDIVTNHCGAAHWWMADLPFADWVHRFPEYTQTNNLFSANMDPNASQYDLRVQEGGWFDRMMPDMNLDNPFLLRYFQQWAVWWVEFADLDGLRVDTYPYNEKGPMSEWCAAVLREYPNLNIVGECWTADVPQLAYWQGGNPNRDGFDSHLPSIMDFPLRDAICAALPSDSLRWGEGMIRVYNALSDDFVYHDLSRMMIFAGNHDTERVADLVRGDVGRAKIAMTLLATMRGIPQIFA
;
A
#
# COMPACT_ATOMS: atom_id res chain seq x y z
N ASP A 1 -14.81 19.58 -3.77
CA ASP A 1 -13.60 19.67 -2.93
C ASP A 1 -13.55 18.48 -1.96
N ARG A 2 -12.90 17.40 -2.38
CA ARG A 2 -12.67 16.25 -1.50
C ARG A 2 -11.65 16.61 -0.43
N ARG A 3 -11.93 16.26 0.83
CA ARG A 3 -10.95 16.35 1.91
C ARG A 3 -10.26 15.01 2.02
N SER A 4 -8.94 14.98 1.82
CA SER A 4 -8.15 13.76 1.97
C SER A 4 -7.53 13.63 3.36
N PHE A 5 -6.80 12.54 3.59
CA PHE A 5 -6.08 12.31 4.84
C PHE A 5 -4.80 13.16 4.92
N THR A 6 -4.48 13.63 6.12
CA THR A 6 -3.40 14.58 6.42
C THR A 6 -2.76 14.25 7.77
N THR A 7 -1.84 15.08 8.23
CA THR A 7 -1.25 15.00 9.59
C THR A 7 -2.27 15.13 10.74
N ALA A 8 -3.50 15.55 10.46
CA ALA A 8 -4.57 15.59 11.45
C ALA A 8 -5.27 14.23 11.61
N ASP A 9 -4.87 13.25 10.82
CA ASP A 9 -5.51 11.93 10.81
C ASP A 9 -4.62 10.87 11.47
N MET A 10 -5.26 9.85 12.03
CA MET A 10 -4.65 8.59 12.41
C MET A 10 -5.24 7.48 11.55
N ILE A 11 -4.40 6.82 10.78
CA ILE A 11 -4.81 5.75 9.87
C ILE A 11 -4.81 4.42 10.61
N TYR A 12 -5.92 3.70 10.54
CA TYR A 12 -6.04 2.32 11.00
C TYR A 12 -5.94 1.38 9.80
N LEU A 13 -4.80 0.67 9.69
CA LEU A 13 -4.60 -0.38 8.70
C LEU A 13 -5.21 -1.69 9.22
N LEU A 14 -5.94 -2.39 8.36
CA LEU A 14 -6.45 -3.73 8.64
C LEU A 14 -6.37 -4.63 7.40
N MET A 15 -6.32 -5.94 7.66
CA MET A 15 -6.50 -6.98 6.64
C MET A 15 -7.93 -7.48 6.72
N PRO A 16 -8.78 -7.26 5.69
CA PRO A 16 -10.20 -7.61 5.73
C PRO A 16 -10.45 -9.06 6.12
N ASP A 17 -9.78 -10.01 5.45
CA ASP A 17 -9.90 -11.45 5.71
C ASP A 17 -9.61 -11.85 7.17
N ARG A 18 -8.76 -11.08 7.86
CA ARG A 18 -8.29 -11.39 9.22
C ARG A 18 -8.98 -10.59 10.31
N PHE A 19 -9.80 -9.60 9.95
CA PHE A 19 -10.33 -8.62 10.90
C PHE A 19 -11.64 -9.08 11.56
N ALA A 20 -12.69 -9.24 10.78
CA ALA A 20 -13.99 -9.65 11.29
C ALA A 20 -14.83 -10.31 10.19
N ASN A 21 -15.46 -11.42 10.51
CA ASN A 21 -16.44 -12.09 9.65
C ASN A 21 -17.84 -11.62 10.01
N GLY A 22 -18.52 -10.92 9.10
CA GLY A 22 -19.86 -10.42 9.27
C GLY A 22 -20.91 -11.26 8.54
N ASP A 23 -20.50 -11.91 7.44
CA ASP A 23 -21.37 -12.78 6.65
C ASP A 23 -20.68 -14.12 6.32
N PRO A 24 -20.79 -15.13 7.20
CA PRO A 24 -20.18 -16.44 6.95
C PRO A 24 -20.70 -17.17 5.69
N SER A 25 -21.79 -16.71 5.08
CA SER A 25 -22.34 -17.33 3.88
C SER A 25 -21.50 -17.09 2.63
N ILE A 26 -20.61 -16.07 2.65
CA ILE A 26 -19.73 -15.70 1.54
C ILE A 26 -18.26 -16.09 1.76
N ASP A 27 -17.90 -16.72 2.88
CA ASP A 27 -16.52 -17.16 3.17
C ASP A 27 -15.91 -17.96 2.02
N SER A 28 -16.76 -18.71 1.32
CA SER A 28 -16.44 -19.54 0.17
C SER A 28 -17.47 -19.37 -0.91
N THR A 29 -17.04 -19.15 -2.16
CA THR A 29 -17.96 -19.00 -3.30
C THR A 29 -17.60 -19.98 -4.42
N PRO A 30 -18.58 -20.52 -5.18
CA PRO A 30 -18.32 -21.48 -6.25
C PRO A 30 -17.40 -20.94 -7.36
N ASP A 31 -17.38 -19.61 -7.54
CA ASP A 31 -16.69 -18.91 -8.63
C ASP A 31 -15.22 -18.58 -8.31
N THR A 32 -14.77 -18.90 -7.09
CA THR A 32 -13.41 -18.60 -6.64
C THR A 32 -12.58 -19.86 -6.41
N ALA A 33 -11.29 -19.78 -6.78
CA ALA A 33 -10.40 -20.94 -6.76
C ALA A 33 -10.06 -21.39 -5.32
N GLU A 34 -9.74 -20.44 -4.42
CA GLU A 34 -9.45 -20.72 -3.03
C GLU A 34 -10.71 -20.60 -2.18
N GLN A 35 -10.96 -21.60 -1.36
CA GLN A 35 -12.06 -21.65 -0.40
C GLN A 35 -11.55 -21.33 1.01
N ALA A 36 -12.44 -20.97 1.96
CA ALA A 36 -12.04 -20.66 3.32
C ALA A 36 -11.46 -21.89 4.05
N ASP A 37 -10.29 -21.69 4.66
CA ASP A 37 -9.65 -22.66 5.57
C ASP A 37 -8.93 -21.91 6.70
N ARG A 38 -9.63 -21.72 7.82
CA ARG A 38 -9.10 -21.03 9.00
C ARG A 38 -7.98 -21.78 9.71
N SER A 39 -7.78 -23.06 9.39
CA SER A 39 -6.69 -23.86 9.95
C SER A 39 -5.35 -23.62 9.24
N ALA A 40 -5.40 -23.17 7.98
CA ALA A 40 -4.24 -22.84 7.19
C ALA A 40 -3.79 -21.40 7.47
N PHE A 41 -2.52 -21.21 7.85
CA PHE A 41 -1.98 -19.89 8.15
C PHE A 41 -2.12 -18.91 6.97
N PHE A 42 -1.87 -19.36 5.75
CA PHE A 42 -2.02 -18.58 4.53
C PHE A 42 -3.37 -18.81 3.82
N GLY A 43 -4.30 -19.56 4.43
CA GLY A 43 -5.65 -19.74 3.91
C GLY A 43 -6.55 -18.54 4.19
N ARG A 44 -7.69 -18.47 3.53
CA ARG A 44 -8.71 -17.46 3.81
C ARG A 44 -9.43 -17.76 5.12
N HIS A 45 -9.64 -16.73 5.93
CA HIS A 45 -10.28 -16.85 7.26
C HIS A 45 -11.71 -16.29 7.30
N GLY A 46 -12.18 -15.69 6.21
CA GLY A 46 -13.57 -15.28 6.06
C GLY A 46 -13.94 -13.94 6.66
N GLY A 47 -12.97 -13.09 7.00
CA GLY A 47 -13.29 -11.68 7.30
C GLY A 47 -13.77 -10.96 6.03
N ASP A 48 -14.69 -9.99 6.18
CA ASP A 48 -15.42 -9.40 5.07
C ASP A 48 -15.82 -7.92 5.32
N LEU A 49 -16.40 -7.28 4.31
CA LEU A 49 -16.88 -5.89 4.39
C LEU A 49 -17.98 -5.69 5.42
N GLN A 50 -18.89 -6.67 5.61
CA GLN A 50 -19.91 -6.58 6.62
C GLN A 50 -19.30 -6.59 8.02
N GLY A 51 -18.32 -7.46 8.26
CA GLY A 51 -17.58 -7.49 9.52
C GLY A 51 -16.79 -6.18 9.78
N MET A 52 -16.24 -5.57 8.72
CA MET A 52 -15.62 -4.25 8.82
C MET A 52 -16.66 -3.19 9.23
N ILE A 53 -17.83 -3.15 8.59
CA ILE A 53 -18.94 -2.23 8.93
C ILE A 53 -19.35 -2.39 10.39
N ASP A 54 -19.51 -3.63 10.85
CA ASP A 54 -19.95 -3.96 12.22
C ASP A 54 -18.94 -3.52 13.29
N ARG A 55 -17.67 -3.29 12.91
CA ARG A 55 -16.58 -2.89 13.81
C ARG A 55 -16.14 -1.42 13.67
N LEU A 56 -16.80 -0.61 12.86
CA LEU A 56 -16.41 0.79 12.66
C LEU A 56 -16.47 1.61 13.95
N ASP A 57 -17.41 1.33 14.85
CA ASP A 57 -17.48 2.02 16.16
C ASP A 57 -16.27 1.68 17.05
N TYR A 58 -15.76 0.45 16.96
CA TYR A 58 -14.50 0.07 17.62
C TYR A 58 -13.33 0.85 17.04
N ILE A 59 -13.20 0.93 15.71
CA ILE A 59 -12.11 1.65 15.04
C ILE A 59 -12.15 3.14 15.41
N ALA A 60 -13.31 3.77 15.30
CA ALA A 60 -13.49 5.18 15.68
C ALA A 60 -13.19 5.40 17.18
N GLY A 61 -13.59 4.46 18.04
CA GLY A 61 -13.34 4.49 19.49
C GLY A 61 -11.85 4.40 19.88
N LEU A 62 -10.99 3.90 19.00
CA LEU A 62 -9.54 3.94 19.16
C LEU A 62 -8.94 5.32 18.89
N GLY A 63 -9.73 6.26 18.35
CA GLY A 63 -9.24 7.58 17.90
C GLY A 63 -8.73 7.59 16.46
N ALA A 64 -8.92 6.51 15.70
CA ALA A 64 -8.64 6.52 14.27
C ALA A 64 -9.61 7.45 13.53
N THR A 65 -9.12 8.11 12.49
CA THR A 65 -9.88 9.03 11.64
C THR A 65 -9.85 8.65 10.16
N ALA A 66 -9.07 7.62 9.82
CA ALA A 66 -9.03 7.03 8.49
C ALA A 66 -8.84 5.52 8.60
N VAL A 67 -9.37 4.78 7.63
CA VAL A 67 -9.19 3.33 7.50
C VAL A 67 -8.51 3.03 6.16
N TRP A 68 -7.46 2.24 6.22
CA TRP A 68 -6.81 1.62 5.07
C TRP A 68 -6.97 0.11 5.22
N ALA A 69 -7.70 -0.50 4.30
CA ALA A 69 -7.80 -1.95 4.17
C ALA A 69 -6.83 -2.44 3.08
N THR A 70 -6.16 -3.59 3.29
CA THR A 70 -5.44 -4.26 2.19
C THR A 70 -6.41 -4.54 1.03
N PRO A 71 -5.93 -4.83 -0.21
CA PRO A 71 -6.79 -4.82 -1.39
C PRO A 71 -8.04 -5.68 -1.24
N LEU A 72 -9.17 -5.10 -1.67
CA LEU A 72 -10.49 -5.74 -1.63
C LEU A 72 -10.96 -6.23 -3.01
N LEU A 73 -10.20 -5.94 -4.07
CA LEU A 73 -10.53 -6.39 -5.42
C LEU A 73 -10.36 -7.90 -5.53
N LEU A 74 -11.05 -8.49 -6.50
CA LEU A 74 -11.02 -9.94 -6.73
C LEU A 74 -9.58 -10.44 -6.88
N ASP A 75 -9.18 -11.33 -6.00
CA ASP A 75 -7.98 -12.14 -6.10
C ASP A 75 -8.41 -13.60 -6.27
N ASN A 76 -8.17 -14.16 -7.44
CA ASN A 76 -8.62 -15.51 -7.75
C ASN A 76 -7.48 -16.53 -7.88
N GLU A 77 -6.38 -16.26 -7.21
CA GLU A 77 -5.29 -17.22 -7.12
C GLU A 77 -5.73 -18.46 -6.29
N PRO A 78 -5.21 -19.65 -6.62
CA PRO A 78 -5.64 -20.91 -5.98
C PRO A 78 -5.13 -21.06 -4.54
N ALA A 79 -4.23 -20.18 -4.09
CA ALA A 79 -3.68 -20.19 -2.75
C ALA A 79 -3.29 -18.77 -2.32
N ALA A 80 -3.37 -18.49 -1.02
CA ALA A 80 -2.99 -17.24 -0.40
C ALA A 80 -3.76 -15.99 -0.91
N SER A 81 -4.90 -16.15 -1.57
CA SER A 81 -5.69 -15.04 -2.14
C SER A 81 -6.28 -14.09 -1.08
N TYR A 82 -6.13 -14.41 0.20
CA TYR A 82 -6.61 -13.59 1.31
C TYR A 82 -5.98 -12.19 1.35
N HIS A 83 -4.78 -12.02 0.80
CA HIS A 83 -4.07 -10.74 0.83
C HIS A 83 -4.59 -9.73 -0.21
N GLY A 84 -5.17 -10.19 -1.34
CA GLY A 84 -5.79 -9.35 -2.36
C GLY A 84 -4.83 -8.68 -3.36
N TYR A 85 -3.52 -8.91 -3.26
CA TYR A 85 -2.54 -8.22 -4.11
C TYR A 85 -2.40 -8.81 -5.52
N ALA A 86 -2.88 -10.04 -5.77
CA ALA A 86 -2.91 -10.66 -7.09
C ALA A 86 -4.26 -10.43 -7.78
N CYS A 87 -4.52 -9.18 -8.18
CA CYS A 87 -5.80 -8.74 -8.71
C CYS A 87 -6.19 -9.49 -10.00
N ALA A 88 -7.37 -10.11 -10.00
CA ALA A 88 -7.95 -10.81 -11.14
C ALA A 88 -9.08 -10.06 -11.85
N ASP A 89 -9.61 -8.99 -11.24
CA ASP A 89 -10.58 -8.07 -11.84
C ASP A 89 -10.51 -6.70 -11.15
N TYR A 90 -10.08 -5.68 -11.89
CA TYR A 90 -9.86 -4.33 -11.37
C TYR A 90 -11.14 -3.54 -11.07
N TYR A 91 -12.32 -3.99 -11.50
CA TYR A 91 -13.60 -3.30 -11.29
C TYR A 91 -14.56 -4.09 -10.39
N ARG A 92 -14.10 -5.19 -9.79
CA ARG A 92 -14.94 -6.07 -8.98
C ARG A 92 -14.34 -6.29 -7.61
N ILE A 93 -15.12 -6.00 -6.58
CA ILE A 93 -14.82 -6.45 -5.20
C ILE A 93 -14.85 -7.99 -5.17
N ASP A 94 -13.92 -8.59 -4.45
CA ASP A 94 -13.89 -10.05 -4.24
C ASP A 94 -15.21 -10.50 -3.60
N PRO A 95 -15.92 -11.46 -4.23
CA PRO A 95 -17.23 -11.91 -3.72
C PRO A 95 -17.16 -12.51 -2.31
N ARG A 96 -15.98 -12.92 -1.86
CA ARG A 96 -15.73 -13.40 -0.49
C ARG A 96 -15.56 -12.24 0.51
N PHE A 97 -15.38 -11.02 0.03
CA PHE A 97 -15.45 -9.79 0.83
C PHE A 97 -16.80 -9.10 0.73
N GLY A 98 -17.54 -9.31 -0.37
CA GLY A 98 -18.84 -8.70 -0.60
C GLY A 98 -19.06 -8.25 -2.04
N THR A 99 -19.67 -7.09 -2.22
CA THR A 99 -20.01 -6.52 -3.52
C THR A 99 -19.51 -5.09 -3.67
N ASN A 100 -19.47 -4.57 -4.90
CA ASN A 100 -19.17 -3.16 -5.16
C ASN A 100 -20.14 -2.23 -4.40
N ASP A 101 -21.43 -2.56 -4.38
CA ASP A 101 -22.42 -1.77 -3.66
C ASP A 101 -22.17 -1.80 -2.14
N LEU A 102 -21.83 -2.96 -1.58
CA LEU A 102 -21.46 -3.06 -0.16
C LEU A 102 -20.20 -2.25 0.17
N TYR A 103 -19.23 -2.18 -0.76
CA TYR A 103 -18.04 -1.34 -0.57
C TYR A 103 -18.41 0.15 -0.53
N ARG A 104 -19.31 0.61 -1.39
CA ARG A 104 -19.86 1.96 -1.34
C ARG A 104 -20.60 2.23 -0.03
N ASP A 105 -21.41 1.27 0.44
CA ASP A 105 -22.11 1.37 1.72
C ASP A 105 -21.16 1.39 2.91
N TYR A 106 -20.05 0.62 2.85
CA TYR A 106 -18.95 0.68 3.82
C TYR A 106 -18.33 2.08 3.88
N ALA A 107 -17.98 2.67 2.73
CA ALA A 107 -17.42 4.02 2.68
C ALA A 107 -18.39 5.05 3.28
N ALA A 108 -19.67 4.98 2.91
CA ALA A 108 -20.69 5.82 3.50
C ALA A 108 -20.87 5.61 5.03
N ALA A 109 -20.68 4.37 5.52
CA ALA A 109 -20.72 4.06 6.95
C ALA A 109 -19.50 4.62 7.70
N CYS A 110 -18.32 4.61 7.07
CA CYS A 110 -17.11 5.27 7.55
C CYS A 110 -17.34 6.79 7.69
N HIS A 111 -17.81 7.43 6.62
CA HIS A 111 -18.04 8.87 6.59
C HIS A 111 -19.04 9.32 7.66
N ARG A 112 -20.12 8.56 7.92
CA ARG A 112 -21.07 8.86 9.01
C ARG A 112 -20.43 8.88 10.40
N ARG A 113 -19.26 8.25 10.56
CA ARG A 113 -18.47 8.19 11.81
C ARG A 113 -17.27 9.13 11.81
N GLY A 114 -17.12 9.95 10.76
CA GLY A 114 -15.96 10.83 10.59
C GLY A 114 -14.68 10.10 10.19
N LEU A 115 -14.80 8.84 9.73
CA LEU A 115 -13.68 8.05 9.22
C LEU A 115 -13.52 8.27 7.72
N LYS A 116 -12.30 8.53 7.26
CA LYS A 116 -11.91 8.59 5.86
C LYS A 116 -11.61 7.18 5.35
N VAL A 117 -11.74 6.97 4.03
CA VAL A 117 -11.48 5.68 3.39
C VAL A 117 -10.32 5.80 2.42
N ILE A 118 -9.29 4.99 2.64
CA ILE A 118 -8.11 4.86 1.79
C ILE A 118 -8.17 3.50 1.11
N MET A 119 -8.20 3.51 -0.23
CA MET A 119 -8.15 2.27 -1.01
C MET A 119 -6.71 1.88 -1.32
N ASP A 120 -6.38 0.62 -1.05
CA ASP A 120 -5.13 0.00 -1.48
C ASP A 120 -5.25 -0.45 -2.93
N ILE A 121 -4.36 0.01 -3.78
CA ILE A 121 -4.37 -0.26 -5.22
C ILE A 121 -3.03 -0.79 -5.70
N VAL A 122 -3.07 -1.68 -6.69
CA VAL A 122 -1.89 -2.29 -7.32
C VAL A 122 -1.89 -1.95 -8.80
N THR A 123 -0.88 -1.23 -9.26
CA THR A 123 -0.69 -0.87 -10.67
C THR A 123 0.43 -1.66 -11.33
N ASN A 124 1.40 -2.14 -10.54
CA ASN A 124 2.59 -2.81 -11.01
C ASN A 124 2.33 -4.17 -11.64
N HIS A 125 1.44 -4.94 -11.08
CA HIS A 125 1.16 -6.32 -11.51
C HIS A 125 -0.32 -6.66 -11.39
N CYS A 126 -0.77 -7.66 -12.13
CA CYS A 126 -2.06 -8.32 -11.90
C CYS A 126 -1.84 -9.73 -11.32
N GLY A 127 -2.91 -10.43 -10.99
CA GLY A 127 -2.86 -11.86 -10.70
C GLY A 127 -2.67 -12.71 -11.96
N ALA A 128 -2.01 -13.85 -11.84
CA ALA A 128 -1.92 -14.81 -12.95
C ALA A 128 -3.30 -15.38 -13.34
N ALA A 129 -4.25 -15.36 -12.40
CA ALA A 129 -5.65 -15.72 -12.64
C ALA A 129 -6.48 -14.60 -13.29
N HIS A 130 -5.91 -13.43 -13.57
CA HIS A 130 -6.62 -12.36 -14.28
C HIS A 130 -7.00 -12.84 -15.68
N TRP A 131 -8.24 -12.58 -16.11
CA TRP A 131 -8.74 -13.00 -17.42
C TRP A 131 -7.91 -12.48 -18.62
N TRP A 132 -7.20 -11.35 -18.45
CA TRP A 132 -6.24 -10.86 -19.44
C TRP A 132 -5.12 -11.86 -19.74
N MET A 133 -4.72 -12.68 -18.76
CA MET A 133 -3.63 -13.66 -18.99
C MET A 133 -4.02 -14.77 -19.96
N ALA A 134 -5.33 -15.00 -20.15
CA ALA A 134 -5.86 -15.90 -21.19
C ALA A 134 -5.98 -15.21 -22.56
N ASP A 135 -6.25 -13.90 -22.59
CA ASP A 135 -6.44 -13.12 -23.82
C ASP A 135 -6.01 -11.67 -23.58
N LEU A 136 -4.73 -11.38 -23.83
CA LEU A 136 -4.16 -10.05 -23.63
C LEU A 136 -4.74 -9.04 -24.62
N PRO A 137 -5.16 -7.83 -24.17
CA PRO A 137 -5.63 -6.76 -25.06
C PRO A 137 -4.58 -6.35 -26.11
N PHE A 138 -3.29 -6.38 -25.74
CA PHE A 138 -2.14 -6.13 -26.60
C PHE A 138 -1.02 -7.09 -26.25
N ALA A 139 -0.15 -7.41 -27.21
CA ALA A 139 0.97 -8.34 -27.02
C ALA A 139 1.97 -7.85 -25.96
N ASP A 140 2.07 -6.54 -25.76
CA ASP A 140 2.92 -5.84 -24.80
C ASP A 140 2.17 -5.34 -23.54
N TRP A 141 1.02 -5.94 -23.22
CA TRP A 141 0.23 -5.59 -22.03
C TRP A 141 0.93 -5.93 -20.72
N VAL A 142 1.72 -7.01 -20.73
CA VAL A 142 2.57 -7.45 -19.63
C VAL A 142 4.00 -7.59 -20.12
N HIS A 143 4.96 -7.31 -19.25
CA HIS A 143 6.35 -7.56 -19.56
C HIS A 143 6.66 -9.05 -19.67
N ARG A 144 7.48 -9.39 -20.66
CA ARG A 144 7.93 -10.77 -20.90
C ARG A 144 9.41 -10.79 -21.16
N PHE A 145 10.05 -11.77 -20.57
CA PHE A 145 11.43 -12.16 -20.83
C PHE A 145 11.45 -13.53 -21.51
N PRO A 146 12.57 -13.95 -22.15
CA PRO A 146 12.67 -15.28 -22.75
C PRO A 146 12.35 -16.42 -21.78
N GLU A 147 12.67 -16.22 -20.49
CA GLU A 147 12.34 -17.10 -19.38
C GLU A 147 11.72 -16.28 -18.25
N TYR A 148 11.06 -16.95 -17.30
CA TYR A 148 10.55 -16.26 -16.11
C TYR A 148 11.68 -15.49 -15.41
N THR A 149 11.50 -14.20 -15.30
CA THR A 149 12.43 -13.29 -14.67
C THR A 149 11.72 -12.52 -13.56
N GLN A 150 12.17 -12.71 -12.34
CA GLN A 150 11.67 -11.95 -11.19
C GLN A 150 12.37 -10.60 -11.13
N THR A 151 11.71 -9.57 -10.61
CA THR A 151 12.33 -8.27 -10.35
C THR A 151 13.56 -8.41 -9.46
N ASN A 152 14.59 -7.61 -9.71
CA ASN A 152 15.83 -7.62 -8.92
C ASN A 152 15.75 -6.69 -7.70
N ASN A 153 14.64 -5.95 -7.49
CA ASN A 153 14.42 -5.00 -6.40
C ASN A 153 15.51 -3.89 -6.32
N LEU A 154 16.13 -3.56 -7.44
CA LEU A 154 17.24 -2.62 -7.49
C LEU A 154 16.77 -1.17 -7.73
N PHE A 155 16.05 -0.57 -6.76
CA PHE A 155 15.51 0.79 -6.89
C PHE A 155 16.55 1.86 -7.18
N SER A 156 17.78 1.68 -6.74
CA SER A 156 18.89 2.59 -7.06
C SER A 156 19.14 2.73 -8.57
N ALA A 157 18.77 1.73 -9.38
CA ALA A 157 18.89 1.80 -10.83
C ALA A 157 18.04 2.93 -11.45
N ASN A 158 16.94 3.29 -10.84
CA ASN A 158 16.10 4.42 -11.28
C ASN A 158 16.77 5.79 -11.13
N MET A 159 17.76 5.90 -10.26
CA MET A 159 18.40 7.14 -9.84
C MET A 159 19.82 7.28 -10.35
N ASP A 160 20.49 6.17 -10.62
CA ASP A 160 21.88 6.16 -11.11
C ASP A 160 21.91 6.30 -12.64
N PRO A 161 22.40 7.43 -13.19
CA PRO A 161 22.47 7.65 -14.63
C PRO A 161 23.41 6.68 -15.33
N ASN A 162 24.27 5.95 -14.59
CA ASN A 162 25.20 4.95 -15.09
C ASN A 162 24.74 3.52 -14.83
N ALA A 163 23.52 3.33 -14.33
CA ALA A 163 22.98 2.00 -14.11
C ALA A 163 22.93 1.18 -15.40
N SER A 164 23.12 -0.12 -15.27
CA SER A 164 22.94 -1.06 -16.36
C SER A 164 21.51 -1.00 -16.88
N GLN A 165 21.35 -0.82 -18.18
CA GLN A 165 20.01 -0.85 -18.82
C GLN A 165 19.34 -2.22 -18.68
N TYR A 166 20.09 -3.28 -18.51
CA TYR A 166 19.56 -4.61 -18.21
C TYR A 166 18.99 -4.64 -16.79
N ASP A 167 19.72 -4.12 -15.81
CA ASP A 167 19.27 -4.11 -14.41
C ASP A 167 18.04 -3.24 -14.24
N LEU A 168 17.99 -2.06 -14.88
CA LEU A 168 16.83 -1.20 -14.87
C LEU A 168 15.60 -1.91 -15.48
N ARG A 169 15.77 -2.56 -16.64
CA ARG A 169 14.70 -3.31 -17.28
C ARG A 169 14.19 -4.48 -16.42
N VAL A 170 15.07 -5.16 -15.67
CA VAL A 170 14.68 -6.24 -14.76
C VAL A 170 13.98 -5.67 -13.51
N GLN A 171 14.38 -4.49 -13.06
CA GLN A 171 13.76 -3.83 -11.92
C GLN A 171 12.33 -3.38 -12.26
N GLU A 172 12.11 -2.75 -13.43
CA GLU A 172 10.82 -2.19 -13.85
C GLU A 172 9.90 -3.19 -14.56
N GLY A 173 10.42 -4.29 -15.10
CA GLY A 173 9.64 -5.23 -15.91
C GLY A 173 9.74 -6.69 -15.45
N GLY A 174 10.59 -7.00 -14.47
CA GLY A 174 10.62 -8.32 -13.85
C GLY A 174 9.36 -8.56 -13.02
N TRP A 175 8.77 -9.75 -13.13
CA TRP A 175 7.56 -10.08 -12.38
C TRP A 175 7.81 -10.02 -10.87
N PHE A 176 6.85 -9.49 -10.12
CA PHE A 176 6.95 -9.45 -8.66
C PHE A 176 7.01 -10.86 -8.06
N ASP A 177 6.13 -11.73 -8.53
CA ASP A 177 6.11 -13.16 -8.24
C ASP A 177 5.59 -13.92 -9.48
N ARG A 178 5.70 -15.27 -9.48
CA ARG A 178 5.12 -16.11 -10.54
C ARG A 178 3.61 -15.96 -10.69
N MET A 179 2.93 -15.63 -9.60
CA MET A 179 1.48 -15.38 -9.56
C MET A 179 1.14 -13.92 -9.79
N MET A 180 2.14 -13.06 -10.01
CA MET A 180 1.98 -11.61 -10.16
C MET A 180 2.70 -11.10 -11.42
N PRO A 181 2.12 -11.34 -12.62
CA PRO A 181 2.65 -10.85 -13.89
C PRO A 181 2.76 -9.34 -13.91
N ASP A 182 3.92 -8.85 -14.35
CA ASP A 182 4.24 -7.44 -14.40
C ASP A 182 3.52 -6.73 -15.56
N MET A 183 2.88 -5.58 -15.25
CA MET A 183 2.07 -4.80 -16.17
C MET A 183 2.92 -3.72 -16.84
N ASN A 184 2.88 -3.64 -18.16
CA ASN A 184 3.68 -2.68 -18.94
C ASN A 184 2.96 -1.33 -19.06
N LEU A 185 3.26 -0.38 -18.16
CA LEU A 185 2.67 0.95 -18.19
C LEU A 185 3.20 1.86 -19.32
N ASP A 186 4.29 1.48 -20.00
CA ASP A 186 4.70 2.14 -21.25
C ASP A 186 3.65 1.94 -22.37
N ASN A 187 2.77 0.94 -22.25
CA ASN A 187 1.61 0.82 -23.13
C ASN A 187 0.58 1.91 -22.80
N PRO A 188 0.34 2.88 -23.70
CA PRO A 188 -0.49 4.05 -23.41
C PRO A 188 -1.98 3.71 -23.15
N PHE A 189 -2.45 2.57 -23.64
CA PHE A 189 -3.83 2.12 -23.39
C PHE A 189 -3.96 1.55 -21.96
N LEU A 190 -2.93 0.83 -21.47
CA LEU A 190 -2.91 0.34 -20.11
C LEU A 190 -2.78 1.50 -19.12
N LEU A 191 -1.86 2.44 -19.35
CA LEU A 191 -1.75 3.65 -18.55
C LEU A 191 -3.09 4.40 -18.47
N ARG A 192 -3.75 4.59 -19.62
CA ARG A 192 -5.08 5.23 -19.68
C ARG A 192 -6.12 4.43 -18.92
N TYR A 193 -6.10 3.12 -19.01
CA TYR A 193 -6.99 2.25 -18.25
C TYR A 193 -6.83 2.47 -16.73
N PHE A 194 -5.61 2.48 -16.22
CA PHE A 194 -5.36 2.69 -14.78
C PHE A 194 -5.67 4.12 -14.33
N GLN A 195 -5.48 5.14 -15.17
CA GLN A 195 -5.91 6.51 -14.87
C GLN A 195 -7.44 6.57 -14.70
N GLN A 196 -8.19 5.98 -15.63
CA GLN A 196 -9.66 5.95 -15.57
C GLN A 196 -10.17 5.07 -14.41
N TRP A 197 -9.54 3.95 -14.16
CA TRP A 197 -9.85 3.05 -13.07
C TRP A 197 -9.71 3.72 -11.69
N ALA A 198 -8.63 4.45 -11.45
CA ALA A 198 -8.44 5.17 -10.20
C ALA A 198 -9.53 6.23 -10.01
N VAL A 199 -9.82 7.04 -11.05
CA VAL A 199 -10.89 8.04 -11.02
C VAL A 199 -12.25 7.39 -10.77
N TRP A 200 -12.51 6.25 -11.42
CA TRP A 200 -13.78 5.54 -11.25
C TRP A 200 -14.00 5.08 -9.81
N TRP A 201 -12.99 4.48 -9.16
CA TRP A 201 -13.11 4.05 -7.77
C TRP A 201 -13.27 5.22 -6.81
N VAL A 202 -12.52 6.31 -7.02
CA VAL A 202 -12.64 7.52 -6.21
C VAL A 202 -14.06 8.08 -6.27
N GLU A 203 -14.68 8.13 -7.47
CA GLU A 203 -16.05 8.60 -7.64
C GLU A 203 -17.08 7.59 -7.14
N PHE A 204 -16.94 6.31 -7.50
CA PHE A 204 -17.92 5.28 -7.19
C PHE A 204 -18.09 5.07 -5.68
N ALA A 205 -16.98 5.03 -4.95
CA ALA A 205 -16.98 4.74 -3.51
C ALA A 205 -16.75 5.98 -2.63
N ASP A 206 -16.66 7.19 -3.22
CA ASP A 206 -16.39 8.45 -2.52
C ASP A 206 -15.11 8.38 -1.66
N LEU A 207 -14.00 7.90 -2.23
CA LEU A 207 -12.75 7.66 -1.52
C LEU A 207 -12.07 8.96 -1.11
N ASP A 208 -11.37 8.93 0.04
CA ASP A 208 -10.62 10.05 0.59
C ASP A 208 -9.12 9.96 0.30
N GLY A 209 -8.64 8.84 -0.23
CA GLY A 209 -7.24 8.65 -0.57
C GLY A 209 -6.94 7.31 -1.19
N LEU A 210 -5.72 7.20 -1.70
CA LEU A 210 -5.19 5.97 -2.30
C LEU A 210 -3.86 5.60 -1.64
N ARG A 211 -3.63 4.30 -1.43
CA ARG A 211 -2.30 3.74 -1.18
C ARG A 211 -1.91 2.92 -2.40
N VAL A 212 -0.75 3.19 -2.95
CA VAL A 212 -0.24 2.48 -4.13
C VAL A 212 0.83 1.50 -3.70
N ASP A 213 0.52 0.24 -3.89
CA ASP A 213 1.42 -0.89 -3.65
C ASP A 213 2.62 -0.86 -4.59
N THR A 214 3.79 -1.31 -4.12
CA THR A 214 4.99 -1.55 -4.94
C THR A 214 5.30 -0.39 -5.92
N TYR A 215 5.14 0.87 -5.48
CA TYR A 215 5.23 2.04 -6.34
C TYR A 215 6.50 2.11 -7.20
N PRO A 216 7.72 1.88 -6.67
CA PRO A 216 8.96 1.98 -7.44
C PRO A 216 9.22 0.85 -8.44
N TYR A 217 8.40 -0.18 -8.45
CA TYR A 217 8.55 -1.30 -9.38
C TYR A 217 7.98 -0.98 -10.75
N ASN A 218 7.03 -0.04 -10.83
CA ASN A 218 6.47 0.44 -12.09
C ASN A 218 7.49 1.30 -12.85
N GLU A 219 7.29 1.48 -14.15
CA GLU A 219 8.03 2.46 -14.95
C GLU A 219 7.77 3.87 -14.41
N LYS A 220 8.84 4.55 -14.00
CA LYS A 220 8.74 5.82 -13.29
C LYS A 220 8.05 6.94 -14.08
N GLY A 221 8.26 7.00 -15.40
CA GLY A 221 7.63 8.00 -16.27
C GLY A 221 6.11 7.86 -16.33
N PRO A 222 5.59 6.72 -16.76
CA PRO A 222 4.15 6.42 -16.74
C PRO A 222 3.49 6.60 -15.37
N MET A 223 4.15 6.19 -14.27
CA MET A 223 3.59 6.39 -12.93
C MET A 223 3.52 7.86 -12.52
N SER A 224 4.51 8.68 -12.91
CA SER A 224 4.43 10.13 -12.75
C SER A 224 3.23 10.72 -13.51
N GLU A 225 3.00 10.28 -14.77
CA GLU A 225 1.84 10.69 -15.57
C GLU A 225 0.52 10.22 -14.95
N TRP A 226 0.49 9.03 -14.38
CA TRP A 226 -0.68 8.50 -13.67
C TRP A 226 -1.01 9.38 -12.46
N CYS A 227 -0.03 9.66 -11.57
CA CYS A 227 -0.21 10.54 -10.44
C CYS A 227 -0.70 11.92 -10.85
N ALA A 228 -0.05 12.55 -11.83
CA ALA A 228 -0.43 13.87 -12.34
C ALA A 228 -1.85 13.88 -12.93
N ALA A 229 -2.29 12.79 -13.57
CA ALA A 229 -3.64 12.69 -14.13
C ALA A 229 -4.70 12.58 -13.01
N VAL A 230 -4.48 11.76 -12.00
CA VAL A 230 -5.38 11.62 -10.85
C VAL A 230 -5.48 12.91 -10.06
N LEU A 231 -4.35 13.56 -9.79
CA LEU A 231 -4.31 14.83 -9.05
C LEU A 231 -4.86 16.01 -9.84
N ARG A 232 -4.88 15.96 -11.15
CA ARG A 232 -5.55 16.97 -11.99
C ARG A 232 -7.06 16.91 -11.82
N GLU A 233 -7.62 15.69 -11.67
CA GLU A 233 -9.05 15.49 -11.37
C GLU A 233 -9.36 15.82 -9.90
N TYR A 234 -8.48 15.41 -8.98
CA TYR A 234 -8.64 15.59 -7.53
C TYR A 234 -7.42 16.30 -6.91
N PRO A 235 -7.30 17.62 -7.01
CA PRO A 235 -6.09 18.33 -6.57
C PRO A 235 -5.75 18.19 -5.07
N ASN A 236 -6.74 17.85 -4.26
CA ASN A 236 -6.57 17.69 -2.81
C ASN A 236 -6.47 16.22 -2.37
N LEU A 237 -6.60 15.26 -3.28
CA LEU A 237 -6.50 13.84 -2.94
C LEU A 237 -5.06 13.51 -2.52
N ASN A 238 -4.90 12.84 -1.38
CA ASN A 238 -3.62 12.31 -0.99
C ASN A 238 -3.45 10.88 -1.54
N ILE A 239 -2.32 10.66 -2.16
CA ILE A 239 -1.87 9.36 -2.65
C ILE A 239 -0.58 9.04 -1.91
N VAL A 240 -0.51 7.90 -1.25
CA VAL A 240 0.70 7.44 -0.59
C VAL A 240 1.26 6.23 -1.33
N GLY A 241 2.51 6.31 -1.76
CA GLY A 241 3.21 5.21 -2.41
C GLY A 241 4.02 4.39 -1.42
N GLU A 242 3.95 3.07 -1.57
CA GLU A 242 4.88 2.19 -0.90
C GLU A 242 6.20 2.17 -1.68
N CYS A 243 7.21 2.81 -1.09
CA CYS A 243 8.58 2.84 -1.60
C CYS A 243 9.47 2.18 -0.53
N TRP A 244 9.52 0.85 -0.52
CA TRP A 244 10.20 0.11 0.55
C TRP A 244 11.72 0.14 0.39
N THR A 245 12.34 1.12 1.00
CA THR A 245 13.79 1.25 1.10
C THR A 245 14.18 1.80 2.47
N ALA A 246 15.30 1.32 3.01
CA ALA A 246 15.89 1.85 4.23
C ALA A 246 16.80 3.09 3.98
N ASP A 247 17.04 3.43 2.71
CA ASP A 247 17.91 4.51 2.29
C ASP A 247 17.11 5.81 2.11
N VAL A 248 17.41 6.81 2.93
CA VAL A 248 16.66 8.09 2.95
C VAL A 248 16.71 8.84 1.60
N PRO A 249 17.87 9.03 0.93
CA PRO A 249 17.91 9.62 -0.38
C PRO A 249 17.10 8.87 -1.45
N GLN A 250 17.12 7.53 -1.42
CA GLN A 250 16.33 6.72 -2.35
C GLN A 250 14.84 6.88 -2.08
N LEU A 251 14.42 6.96 -0.82
CA LEU A 251 13.03 7.19 -0.47
C LEU A 251 12.57 8.58 -0.90
N ALA A 252 13.36 9.62 -0.58
CA ALA A 252 13.06 11.01 -0.90
C ALA A 252 12.92 11.26 -2.41
N TYR A 253 13.65 10.52 -3.24
CA TYR A 253 13.55 10.58 -4.70
C TYR A 253 12.12 10.43 -5.23
N TRP A 254 11.32 9.59 -4.56
CA TRP A 254 9.95 9.28 -4.95
C TRP A 254 8.92 10.28 -4.42
N GLN A 255 9.27 11.20 -3.55
CA GLN A 255 8.33 12.23 -3.10
C GLN A 255 8.17 13.34 -4.14
N GLY A 256 6.93 13.62 -4.54
CA GLY A 256 6.63 14.67 -5.51
C GLY A 256 7.13 16.03 -5.05
N GLY A 257 7.66 16.81 -5.99
CA GLY A 257 8.25 18.12 -5.74
C GLY A 257 9.68 18.09 -5.20
N ASN A 258 10.28 16.92 -4.96
CA ASN A 258 11.68 16.84 -4.55
C ASN A 258 12.60 17.26 -5.73
N PRO A 259 13.62 18.11 -5.50
CA PRO A 259 14.51 18.59 -6.56
C PRO A 259 15.54 17.50 -6.96
N ASN A 260 15.08 16.47 -7.63
CA ASN A 260 15.91 15.36 -8.11
C ASN A 260 16.91 15.83 -9.18
N ARG A 261 18.13 15.30 -9.17
CA ARG A 261 19.23 15.76 -10.04
C ARG A 261 18.99 15.45 -11.53
N ASP A 262 18.20 14.43 -11.83
CA ASP A 262 17.78 14.06 -13.19
C ASP A 262 16.55 14.81 -13.68
N GLY A 263 15.98 15.69 -12.83
CA GLY A 263 14.77 16.45 -13.11
C GLY A 263 13.47 15.63 -13.02
N PHE A 264 13.54 14.39 -12.56
CA PHE A 264 12.34 13.57 -12.36
C PHE A 264 11.48 14.12 -11.22
N ASP A 265 10.19 14.24 -11.46
CA ASP A 265 9.15 14.48 -10.45
C ASP A 265 8.11 13.37 -10.53
N SER A 266 7.93 12.63 -9.45
CA SER A 266 6.94 11.55 -9.39
C SER A 266 5.50 12.07 -9.32
N HIS A 267 5.28 13.32 -8.96
CA HIS A 267 3.98 13.90 -8.56
C HIS A 267 3.30 13.16 -7.39
N LEU A 268 3.97 12.20 -6.76
CA LEU A 268 3.43 11.41 -5.65
C LEU A 268 3.43 12.22 -4.35
N PRO A 269 2.25 12.60 -3.80
CA PRO A 269 2.22 13.50 -2.65
C PRO A 269 2.87 12.93 -1.40
N SER A 270 2.61 11.65 -1.09
CA SER A 270 3.03 11.00 0.15
C SER A 270 3.77 9.71 -0.08
N ILE A 271 4.70 9.41 0.81
CA ILE A 271 5.49 8.17 0.83
C ILE A 271 5.49 7.57 2.23
N MET A 272 5.69 6.25 2.32
CA MET A 272 5.78 5.52 3.59
C MET A 272 7.20 5.60 4.15
N ASP A 273 7.34 6.01 5.40
CA ASP A 273 8.63 6.30 6.05
C ASP A 273 9.27 5.02 6.63
N PHE A 274 9.79 4.18 5.75
CA PHE A 274 10.51 2.95 6.14
C PHE A 274 11.78 3.24 6.95
N PRO A 275 12.64 4.24 6.63
CA PRO A 275 13.81 4.54 7.43
C PRO A 275 13.48 4.89 8.88
N LEU A 276 12.46 5.70 9.12
CA LEU A 276 12.02 6.02 10.48
C LEU A 276 11.41 4.81 11.19
N ARG A 277 10.61 4.01 10.47
CA ARG A 277 10.07 2.73 10.99
C ARG A 277 11.20 1.83 11.46
N ASP A 278 12.23 1.62 10.66
CA ASP A 278 13.36 0.75 10.98
C ASP A 278 14.14 1.27 12.18
N ALA A 279 14.32 2.60 12.27
CA ALA A 279 14.95 3.24 13.43
C ALA A 279 14.15 3.04 14.72
N ILE A 280 12.81 3.21 14.69
CA ILE A 280 11.91 2.97 15.81
C ILE A 280 12.01 1.50 16.26
N CYS A 281 11.85 0.58 15.30
CA CYS A 281 11.85 -0.86 15.57
C CYS A 281 13.19 -1.36 16.13
N ALA A 282 14.30 -0.80 15.67
CA ALA A 282 15.62 -1.13 16.23
C ALA A 282 15.88 -0.48 17.60
N ALA A 283 15.23 0.64 17.90
CA ALA A 283 15.40 1.35 19.16
C ALA A 283 14.59 0.73 20.30
N LEU A 284 13.33 0.34 20.04
CA LEU A 284 12.37 -0.10 21.05
C LEU A 284 12.82 -1.30 21.92
N PRO A 285 13.38 -2.39 21.35
CA PRO A 285 13.81 -3.55 22.12
C PRO A 285 15.17 -3.36 22.81
N SER A 286 15.88 -2.25 22.55
CA SER A 286 17.25 -2.06 23.00
C SER A 286 17.33 -1.40 24.38
N ASP A 287 18.00 -2.07 25.32
CA ASP A 287 18.42 -1.50 26.61
C ASP A 287 19.89 -1.07 26.59
N SER A 288 20.52 -1.08 25.45
CA SER A 288 21.94 -0.81 25.28
C SER A 288 22.27 0.66 25.50
N LEU A 289 23.31 0.91 26.25
CA LEU A 289 23.91 2.24 26.41
C LEU A 289 25.11 2.46 25.48
N ARG A 290 25.31 1.58 24.50
CA ARG A 290 26.39 1.70 23.51
C ARG A 290 26.10 2.80 22.51
N TRP A 291 27.17 3.37 21.98
CA TRP A 291 27.07 4.37 20.91
C TRP A 291 26.29 3.84 19.69
N GLY A 292 25.35 4.64 19.20
CA GLY A 292 24.54 4.29 18.03
C GLY A 292 23.42 3.29 18.29
N GLU A 293 23.14 2.91 19.54
CA GLU A 293 22.06 1.99 19.92
C GLU A 293 20.96 2.70 20.72
N GLY A 294 19.77 2.08 20.79
CA GLY A 294 18.62 2.65 21.48
C GLY A 294 18.04 3.88 20.75
N MET A 295 17.49 4.82 21.51
CA MET A 295 16.75 5.97 20.96
C MET A 295 17.57 6.92 20.08
N ILE A 296 18.90 6.88 20.12
CA ILE A 296 19.75 7.64 19.21
C ILE A 296 19.48 7.31 17.73
N ARG A 297 19.01 6.09 17.45
CA ARG A 297 18.63 5.68 16.10
C ARG A 297 17.47 6.52 15.55
N VAL A 298 16.47 6.80 16.39
CA VAL A 298 15.33 7.66 16.04
C VAL A 298 15.80 9.11 15.86
N TYR A 299 16.68 9.62 16.72
CA TYR A 299 17.28 10.95 16.55
C TYR A 299 18.05 11.06 15.23
N ASN A 300 18.82 10.04 14.87
CA ASN A 300 19.57 10.03 13.61
C ASN A 300 18.63 10.01 12.40
N ALA A 301 17.58 9.18 12.42
CA ALA A 301 16.58 9.16 11.34
C ALA A 301 15.90 10.52 11.16
N LEU A 302 15.52 11.19 12.26
CA LEU A 302 14.93 12.53 12.22
C LEU A 302 15.93 13.61 11.77
N SER A 303 17.23 13.40 11.97
CA SER A 303 18.26 14.34 11.50
C SER A 303 18.37 14.39 9.98
N ASP A 304 17.85 13.40 9.27
CA ASP A 304 17.83 13.32 7.82
C ASP A 304 16.56 13.95 7.20
N ASP A 305 15.67 14.48 8.02
CA ASP A 305 14.39 15.10 7.59
C ASP A 305 14.56 16.19 6.53
N PHE A 306 15.71 16.89 6.50
CA PHE A 306 16.03 17.92 5.51
C PHE A 306 16.10 17.41 4.07
N VAL A 307 16.18 16.08 3.86
CA VAL A 307 16.27 15.46 2.53
C VAL A 307 14.90 15.39 1.85
N TYR A 308 13.82 15.33 2.64
CA TYR A 308 12.46 15.21 2.12
C TYR A 308 11.88 16.58 1.72
N HIS A 309 11.07 16.58 0.67
CA HIS A 309 10.40 17.79 0.20
C HIS A 309 9.33 18.29 1.19
N ASP A 310 8.48 17.38 1.69
CA ASP A 310 7.38 17.72 2.60
C ASP A 310 7.21 16.65 3.69
N LEU A 311 7.62 16.99 4.92
CA LEU A 311 7.52 16.11 6.07
C LEU A 311 6.07 15.86 6.52
N SER A 312 5.15 16.75 6.21
CA SER A 312 3.72 16.57 6.50
C SER A 312 3.07 15.49 5.63
N ARG A 313 3.75 15.05 4.58
CA ARG A 313 3.32 14.02 3.64
C ARG A 313 3.99 12.66 3.88
N MET A 314 4.80 12.53 4.93
CA MET A 314 5.40 11.26 5.31
C MET A 314 4.39 10.42 6.09
N MET A 315 4.01 9.23 5.60
CA MET A 315 3.24 8.28 6.38
C MET A 315 4.17 7.51 7.32
N ILE A 316 4.04 7.77 8.61
CA ILE A 316 4.88 7.15 9.65
C ILE A 316 4.17 5.96 10.31
N PHE A 317 4.93 4.92 10.59
CA PHE A 317 4.40 3.69 11.17
C PHE A 317 5.50 2.92 11.94
N ALA A 318 5.10 2.01 12.81
CA ALA A 318 6.01 1.09 13.50
C ALA A 318 5.84 -0.36 13.04
N GLY A 319 4.76 -0.65 12.33
CA GLY A 319 4.49 -1.95 11.73
C GLY A 319 3.30 -1.88 10.78
N ASN A 320 3.28 -2.79 9.81
CA ASN A 320 2.20 -2.99 8.86
C ASN A 320 1.97 -4.50 8.65
N HIS A 321 1.18 -4.86 7.65
CA HIS A 321 0.85 -6.25 7.33
C HIS A 321 2.03 -7.08 6.77
N ASP A 322 3.11 -6.42 6.32
CA ASP A 322 4.33 -7.05 5.76
C ASP A 322 5.47 -7.14 6.76
N THR A 323 5.32 -6.55 7.94
CA THR A 323 6.40 -6.44 8.91
C THR A 323 6.05 -7.13 10.24
N GLU A 324 7.06 -7.35 11.07
CA GLU A 324 6.86 -7.88 12.42
C GLU A 324 5.93 -6.96 13.23
N ARG A 325 5.06 -7.57 14.02
CA ARG A 325 4.18 -6.85 14.96
C ARG A 325 4.99 -6.17 16.06
N VAL A 326 4.61 -4.93 16.40
CA VAL A 326 5.23 -4.19 17.50
C VAL A 326 5.19 -4.99 18.81
N ALA A 327 4.09 -5.68 19.10
CA ALA A 327 3.95 -6.48 20.30
C ALA A 327 4.99 -7.63 20.38
N ASP A 328 5.27 -8.27 19.23
CA ASP A 328 6.26 -9.35 19.17
C ASP A 328 7.68 -8.78 19.26
N LEU A 329 7.95 -7.69 18.53
CA LEU A 329 9.22 -6.98 18.56
C LEU A 329 9.64 -6.58 19.98
N VAL A 330 8.70 -6.09 20.78
CA VAL A 330 8.95 -5.72 22.18
C VAL A 330 8.70 -6.86 23.17
N ARG A 331 8.47 -8.09 22.69
CA ARG A 331 8.25 -9.31 23.49
C ARG A 331 7.12 -9.16 24.52
N GLY A 332 6.04 -8.49 24.12
CA GLY A 332 4.87 -8.25 24.98
C GLY A 332 5.06 -7.15 26.04
N ASP A 333 6.17 -6.40 26.02
CA ASP A 333 6.35 -5.25 26.91
C ASP A 333 5.40 -4.10 26.53
N VAL A 334 4.33 -3.97 27.31
CA VAL A 334 3.30 -2.94 27.12
C VAL A 334 3.87 -1.53 27.26
N GLY A 335 4.88 -1.32 28.10
CA GLY A 335 5.54 -0.02 28.26
C GLY A 335 6.22 0.41 26.96
N ARG A 336 7.00 -0.47 26.35
CA ARG A 336 7.66 -0.23 25.05
C ARG A 336 6.66 -0.07 23.90
N ALA A 337 5.61 -0.88 23.88
CA ALA A 337 4.54 -0.72 22.90
C ALA A 337 3.85 0.66 22.99
N LYS A 338 3.61 1.15 24.23
CA LYS A 338 3.08 2.50 24.45
C LYS A 338 4.05 3.60 23.99
N ILE A 339 5.37 3.39 24.14
CA ILE A 339 6.38 4.33 23.60
C ILE A 339 6.25 4.40 22.07
N ALA A 340 6.13 3.25 21.38
CA ALA A 340 5.92 3.23 19.93
C ALA A 340 4.69 4.06 19.53
N MET A 341 3.55 3.83 20.16
CA MET A 341 2.31 4.57 19.88
C MET A 341 2.46 6.07 20.20
N THR A 342 3.18 6.42 21.28
CA THR A 342 3.44 7.81 21.64
C THR A 342 4.29 8.50 20.56
N LEU A 343 5.35 7.84 20.08
CA LEU A 343 6.19 8.36 19.00
C LEU A 343 5.34 8.63 17.74
N LEU A 344 4.53 7.66 17.31
CA LEU A 344 3.65 7.84 16.15
C LEU A 344 2.64 8.99 16.32
N ALA A 345 2.07 9.15 17.51
CA ALA A 345 1.08 10.17 17.79
C ALA A 345 1.65 11.58 17.96
N THR A 346 2.97 11.74 18.15
CA THR A 346 3.58 13.01 18.51
C THR A 346 4.68 13.49 17.57
N MET A 347 5.17 12.62 16.68
CA MET A 347 6.15 12.99 15.65
C MET A 347 5.48 13.60 14.42
N ARG A 348 6.30 14.14 13.54
CA ARG A 348 5.87 14.69 12.25
C ARG A 348 5.30 13.59 11.34
N GLY A 349 4.46 13.97 10.37
CA GLY A 349 3.91 13.07 9.37
C GLY A 349 2.50 12.59 9.69
N ILE A 350 2.05 11.58 8.97
CA ILE A 350 0.71 11.00 9.02
C ILE A 350 0.82 9.64 9.73
N PRO A 351 0.34 9.49 10.96
CA PRO A 351 0.51 8.24 11.71
C PRO A 351 -0.40 7.13 11.18
N GLN A 352 0.18 5.93 11.05
CA GLN A 352 -0.54 4.69 10.73
C GLN A 352 -0.28 3.66 11.83
N ILE A 353 -1.34 3.03 12.29
CA ILE A 353 -1.32 1.87 13.20
C ILE A 353 -1.90 0.65 12.50
N PHE A 354 -1.43 -0.54 12.88
CA PHE A 354 -1.89 -1.82 12.30
C PHE A 354 -2.75 -2.59 13.30
N ALA A 355 -3.87 -3.16 12.82
CA ALA A 355 -4.87 -3.92 13.57
C ALA A 355 -4.31 -5.14 14.32
#